data_cd46c849238ee699795886020e90658f
#
_entry.id   cd46c849238ee699795886020e90658f
#
_cell.length_a   1.000
_cell.length_b   1.000
_cell.length_c   1.000
_cell.angle_alpha   90.00
_cell.angle_beta   90.00
_cell.angle_gamma   90.00
#
_symmetry.space_group_name_H-M   'P 1'
#
loop_
_entity.id
_entity.type
_entity.pdbx_description
1 polymer ?
#
loop_
_entity_poly.entity_id
_entity_poly.type
_entity_poly.pdbx_seq_one_letter_code
_entity_poly.pdbx_strand_id
1 'polypeptide(L)'
;MGALHAANAETVLNVATAGDQNMVDYVKTWLGPKFEAAHPGVKVQVIGTGPGDAGSNKIIEKLTAQQQSGAKSWDIDVAVVHQNAGGQLVEKGLLDKYRPAVSTGSMVTAENAKNALGVNVDGYVMPMFLSQTAIAYNSDLVKTPPKSYDELVQWSEKNPKAFGYNGIKNGMSGVSFVVGWMYAYGTSADRLTAQPYDKGVEKEWTQAYAKLKEFNKNVTFTPGNAGTLDMLSRGEITMGPVWVDMFYSWKDQGKLPPSIKLALIAPGMPGQPMYYVVPAHAAQAKLAQEFIALATSPEVQAQGIVKQFNWYPGIDAKYVKAKLDDATWQKLFAEISPQDLAKYGKNFPITHYFDDIKEGYESQVSN
;
A
#
# COMPACT_ATOMS: atom_id res chain seq x y z
N MET A 1 -35.84 -3.57 -45.65
CA MET A 1 -35.24 -4.58 -44.76
C MET A 1 -34.42 -3.86 -43.75
N GLY A 2 -34.97 -3.68 -42.52
CA GLY A 2 -34.24 -3.05 -41.42
C GLY A 2 -33.35 -4.10 -40.74
N ALA A 3 -32.05 -3.87 -40.78
CA ALA A 3 -31.14 -4.65 -39.99
C ALA A 3 -31.35 -4.30 -38.51
N LEU A 4 -31.97 -5.19 -37.74
CA LEU A 4 -31.96 -5.16 -36.31
C LEU A 4 -30.50 -5.30 -35.86
N HIS A 5 -29.88 -4.19 -35.44
CA HIS A 5 -28.66 -4.25 -34.64
C HIS A 5 -29.06 -4.85 -33.29
N ALA A 6 -28.75 -6.13 -33.09
CA ALA A 6 -28.76 -6.70 -31.75
C ALA A 6 -27.79 -5.87 -30.94
N ALA A 7 -28.28 -5.11 -30.00
CA ALA A 7 -27.44 -4.49 -28.97
C ALA A 7 -26.75 -5.64 -28.23
N ASN A 8 -25.46 -5.83 -28.47
CA ASN A 8 -24.67 -6.75 -27.67
C ASN A 8 -24.79 -6.30 -26.23
N ALA A 9 -25.24 -7.19 -25.36
CA ALA A 9 -25.29 -6.93 -23.94
C ALA A 9 -23.88 -6.52 -23.47
N GLU A 10 -23.81 -5.39 -22.77
CA GLU A 10 -22.55 -4.85 -22.25
C GLU A 10 -21.95 -5.85 -21.25
N THR A 11 -20.69 -6.24 -21.44
CA THR A 11 -19.98 -7.12 -20.50
C THR A 11 -19.38 -6.28 -19.38
N VAL A 12 -19.70 -6.60 -18.15
CA VAL A 12 -19.20 -5.87 -16.98
C VAL A 12 -17.98 -6.60 -16.39
N LEU A 13 -16.88 -5.86 -16.22
CA LEU A 13 -15.70 -6.28 -15.46
C LEU A 13 -15.76 -5.63 -14.09
N ASN A 14 -15.94 -6.43 -13.02
CA ASN A 14 -16.05 -5.94 -11.66
C ASN A 14 -14.68 -5.88 -10.98
N VAL A 15 -14.25 -4.68 -10.59
CA VAL A 15 -12.98 -4.42 -9.91
C VAL A 15 -13.24 -3.93 -8.50
N ALA A 16 -12.87 -4.72 -7.50
CA ALA A 16 -12.88 -4.31 -6.11
C ALA A 16 -11.52 -3.73 -5.70
N THR A 17 -11.50 -2.54 -5.11
CA THR A 17 -10.25 -1.84 -4.77
C THR A 17 -10.22 -1.51 -3.28
N ALA A 18 -9.37 -2.17 -2.53
CA ALA A 18 -8.97 -1.75 -1.20
C ALA A 18 -7.95 -0.61 -1.29
N GLY A 19 -7.83 0.18 -0.23
CA GLY A 19 -6.93 1.31 -0.13
C GLY A 19 -7.66 2.65 -0.04
N ASP A 20 -6.89 3.71 -0.04
CA ASP A 20 -7.41 5.08 0.02
C ASP A 20 -8.09 5.50 -1.30
N GLN A 21 -8.80 6.62 -1.27
CA GLN A 21 -9.60 7.11 -2.41
C GLN A 21 -8.76 7.31 -3.68
N ASN A 22 -7.49 7.68 -3.57
CA ASN A 22 -6.60 7.84 -4.73
C ASN A 22 -6.43 6.54 -5.54
N MET A 23 -6.47 5.38 -4.90
CA MET A 23 -6.40 4.07 -5.58
C MET A 23 -7.71 3.77 -6.33
N VAL A 24 -8.84 4.06 -5.70
CA VAL A 24 -10.17 3.94 -6.34
C VAL A 24 -10.25 4.86 -7.54
N ASP A 25 -9.82 6.11 -7.39
CA ASP A 25 -9.85 7.11 -8.45
C ASP A 25 -8.93 6.71 -9.61
N TYR A 26 -7.75 6.18 -9.34
CA TYR A 26 -6.86 5.67 -10.39
C TYR A 26 -7.55 4.64 -11.28
N VAL A 27 -8.17 3.63 -10.67
CA VAL A 27 -8.85 2.57 -11.43
C VAL A 27 -10.09 3.11 -12.10
N LYS A 28 -10.92 3.90 -11.42
CA LYS A 28 -12.22 4.37 -11.89
C LYS A 28 -12.11 5.43 -12.96
N THR A 29 -11.20 6.39 -12.80
CA THR A 29 -11.17 7.60 -13.64
C THR A 29 -10.08 7.58 -14.71
N TRP A 30 -9.05 6.74 -14.55
CA TRP A 30 -7.93 6.70 -15.48
C TRP A 30 -7.75 5.33 -16.15
N LEU A 31 -7.58 4.25 -15.38
CA LEU A 31 -7.29 2.91 -15.93
C LEU A 31 -8.52 2.27 -16.58
N GLY A 32 -9.68 2.30 -15.92
CA GLY A 32 -10.93 1.74 -16.40
C GLY A 32 -11.35 2.29 -17.78
N PRO A 33 -11.45 3.61 -17.94
CA PRO A 33 -11.73 4.21 -19.25
C PRO A 33 -10.73 3.83 -20.35
N LYS A 34 -9.46 3.67 -20.00
CA LYS A 34 -8.42 3.24 -20.94
C LYS A 34 -8.63 1.78 -21.37
N PHE A 35 -9.05 0.91 -20.45
CA PHE A 35 -9.40 -0.47 -20.76
C PHE A 35 -10.66 -0.57 -21.63
N GLU A 36 -11.71 0.17 -21.27
CA GLU A 36 -12.97 0.24 -22.02
C GLU A 36 -12.74 0.71 -23.48
N ALA A 37 -11.87 1.70 -23.68
CA ALA A 37 -11.52 2.18 -25.03
C ALA A 37 -10.82 1.11 -25.90
N ALA A 38 -10.06 0.21 -25.27
CA ALA A 38 -9.39 -0.91 -25.93
C ALA A 38 -10.30 -2.13 -26.11
N HIS A 39 -11.43 -2.21 -25.38
CA HIS A 39 -12.36 -3.34 -25.37
C HIS A 39 -13.81 -2.86 -25.57
N PRO A 40 -14.21 -2.50 -26.80
CA PRO A 40 -15.58 -2.05 -27.08
C PRO A 40 -16.63 -3.05 -26.60
N GLY A 41 -17.66 -2.57 -25.90
CA GLY A 41 -18.70 -3.41 -25.29
C GLY A 41 -18.38 -3.94 -23.89
N VAL A 42 -17.23 -3.55 -23.31
CA VAL A 42 -16.87 -3.84 -21.92
C VAL A 42 -17.03 -2.57 -21.09
N LYS A 43 -17.59 -2.74 -19.89
CA LYS A 43 -17.69 -1.70 -18.84
C LYS A 43 -16.91 -2.12 -17.59
N VAL A 44 -16.06 -1.26 -17.10
CA VAL A 44 -15.32 -1.46 -15.85
C VAL A 44 -16.11 -0.85 -14.70
N GLN A 45 -16.61 -1.71 -13.80
CA GLN A 45 -17.30 -1.28 -12.58
C GLN A 45 -16.35 -1.37 -11.38
N VAL A 46 -16.06 -0.23 -10.76
CA VAL A 46 -15.12 -0.13 -9.66
C VAL A 46 -15.86 0.07 -8.34
N ILE A 47 -15.50 -0.74 -7.33
CA ILE A 47 -16.04 -0.67 -5.98
C ILE A 47 -14.88 -0.48 -5.02
N GLY A 48 -14.81 0.68 -4.35
CA GLY A 48 -13.88 0.93 -3.27
C GLY A 48 -14.34 0.26 -1.97
N THR A 49 -13.45 -0.46 -1.29
CA THR A 49 -13.77 -1.16 -0.03
C THR A 49 -13.23 -0.44 1.20
N GLY A 50 -12.43 0.59 1.01
CA GLY A 50 -11.88 1.44 2.07
C GLY A 50 -10.41 1.17 2.40
N PRO A 51 -9.81 2.04 3.23
CA PRO A 51 -8.39 2.02 3.54
C PRO A 51 -8.01 0.90 4.53
N GLY A 52 -6.71 0.61 4.56
CA GLY A 52 -6.08 -0.30 5.51
C GLY A 52 -6.55 -1.75 5.38
N ASP A 53 -6.24 -2.55 6.38
CA ASP A 53 -6.61 -3.96 6.43
C ASP A 53 -8.13 -4.16 6.36
N ALA A 54 -8.92 -3.25 6.94
CA ALA A 54 -10.38 -3.32 6.92
C ALA A 54 -10.95 -3.35 5.49
N GLY A 55 -10.37 -2.58 4.56
CA GLY A 55 -10.76 -2.58 3.16
C GLY A 55 -10.47 -3.92 2.48
N SER A 56 -9.28 -4.47 2.69
CA SER A 56 -8.90 -5.78 2.15
C SER A 56 -9.71 -6.91 2.78
N ASN A 57 -10.01 -6.84 4.08
CA ASN A 57 -10.80 -7.86 4.78
C ASN A 57 -12.21 -8.01 4.20
N LYS A 58 -12.86 -6.90 3.80
CA LYS A 58 -14.16 -6.96 3.12
C LYS A 58 -14.13 -7.79 1.84
N ILE A 59 -13.01 -7.71 1.09
CA ILE A 59 -12.81 -8.53 -0.12
C ILE A 59 -12.63 -10.00 0.27
N ILE A 60 -11.77 -10.29 1.27
CA ILE A 60 -11.55 -11.65 1.78
C ILE A 60 -12.88 -12.27 2.26
N GLU A 61 -13.66 -11.54 3.06
CA GLU A 61 -14.95 -11.99 3.59
C GLU A 61 -15.95 -12.30 2.47
N LYS A 62 -16.06 -11.42 1.47
CA LYS A 62 -16.96 -11.63 0.34
C LYS A 62 -16.57 -12.88 -0.46
N LEU A 63 -15.30 -13.04 -0.82
CA LEU A 63 -14.84 -14.21 -1.57
C LEU A 63 -14.96 -15.50 -0.75
N THR A 64 -14.69 -15.45 0.55
CA THR A 64 -14.88 -16.60 1.46
C THR A 64 -16.36 -17.00 1.52
N ALA A 65 -17.28 -16.05 1.63
CA ALA A 65 -18.72 -16.34 1.65
C ALA A 65 -19.19 -16.98 0.33
N GLN A 66 -18.68 -16.50 -0.82
CA GLN A 66 -19.00 -17.09 -2.12
C GLN A 66 -18.44 -18.51 -2.28
N GLN A 67 -17.23 -18.76 -1.79
CA GLN A 67 -16.64 -20.12 -1.75
C GLN A 67 -17.49 -21.06 -0.89
N GLN A 68 -17.84 -20.64 0.32
CA GLN A 68 -18.64 -21.43 1.27
C GLN A 68 -20.07 -21.73 0.76
N SER A 69 -20.65 -20.82 0.00
CA SER A 69 -21.95 -21.03 -0.63
C SER A 69 -21.92 -21.98 -1.83
N GLY A 70 -20.73 -22.39 -2.27
CA GLY A 70 -20.56 -23.23 -3.46
C GLY A 70 -20.84 -22.50 -4.79
N ALA A 71 -20.83 -21.16 -4.80
CA ALA A 71 -21.07 -20.36 -5.98
C ALA A 71 -20.03 -20.71 -7.09
N LYS A 72 -20.53 -20.96 -8.30
CA LYS A 72 -19.70 -21.35 -9.46
C LYS A 72 -19.09 -20.14 -10.18
N SER A 73 -19.64 -18.97 -9.95
CA SER A 73 -19.20 -17.70 -10.51
C SER A 73 -19.24 -16.66 -9.40
N TRP A 74 -18.16 -15.88 -9.25
CA TRP A 74 -18.03 -14.89 -8.19
C TRP A 74 -18.17 -13.48 -8.75
N ASP A 75 -18.61 -12.54 -7.88
CA ASP A 75 -18.96 -11.17 -8.28
C ASP A 75 -17.75 -10.26 -8.53
N ILE A 76 -16.57 -10.65 -8.09
CA ILE A 76 -15.33 -9.89 -8.27
C ILE A 76 -14.49 -10.58 -9.33
N ASP A 77 -14.09 -9.83 -10.36
CA ASP A 77 -13.23 -10.33 -11.43
C ASP A 77 -11.76 -9.96 -11.20
N VAL A 78 -11.51 -8.75 -10.71
CA VAL A 78 -10.19 -8.27 -10.29
C VAL A 78 -10.31 -7.66 -8.90
N ALA A 79 -9.37 -7.94 -8.02
CA ALA A 79 -9.25 -7.19 -6.77
C ALA A 79 -7.88 -6.52 -6.66
N VAL A 80 -7.88 -5.32 -6.07
CA VAL A 80 -6.67 -4.64 -5.61
C VAL A 80 -6.63 -4.78 -4.09
N VAL A 81 -5.58 -5.41 -3.57
CA VAL A 81 -5.46 -5.75 -2.15
C VAL A 81 -4.09 -5.42 -1.60
N HIS A 82 -4.01 -5.20 -0.28
CA HIS A 82 -2.74 -5.06 0.44
C HIS A 82 -1.93 -6.36 0.42
N GLN A 83 -0.63 -6.24 0.63
CA GLN A 83 0.31 -7.38 0.60
C GLN A 83 -0.11 -8.51 1.54
N ASN A 84 -0.46 -8.19 2.78
CA ASN A 84 -0.90 -9.20 3.76
C ASN A 84 -2.15 -9.96 3.29
N ALA A 85 -3.14 -9.24 2.77
CA ALA A 85 -4.36 -9.85 2.24
C ALA A 85 -4.10 -10.73 1.01
N GLY A 86 -3.14 -10.37 0.16
CA GLY A 86 -2.71 -11.21 -0.96
C GLY A 86 -2.24 -12.57 -0.50
N GLY A 87 -1.43 -12.63 0.55
CA GLY A 87 -1.00 -13.89 1.20
C GLY A 87 -2.18 -14.68 1.75
N GLN A 88 -3.04 -14.05 2.54
CA GLN A 88 -4.22 -14.70 3.13
C GLN A 88 -5.17 -15.27 2.07
N LEU A 89 -5.40 -14.56 0.97
CA LEU A 89 -6.24 -15.04 -0.12
C LEU A 89 -5.67 -16.29 -0.78
N VAL A 90 -4.34 -16.36 -0.95
CA VAL A 90 -3.67 -17.58 -1.46
C VAL A 90 -3.83 -18.75 -0.50
N GLU A 91 -3.56 -18.55 0.80
CA GLU A 91 -3.69 -19.59 1.83
C GLU A 91 -5.12 -20.15 1.92
N LYS A 92 -6.13 -19.30 1.70
CA LYS A 92 -7.55 -19.72 1.70
C LYS A 92 -7.99 -20.36 0.37
N GLY A 93 -7.13 -20.45 -0.64
CA GLY A 93 -7.48 -21.00 -1.95
C GLY A 93 -8.51 -20.15 -2.70
N LEU A 94 -8.50 -18.84 -2.51
CA LEU A 94 -9.48 -17.91 -3.08
C LEU A 94 -9.02 -17.27 -4.40
N LEU A 95 -7.79 -17.54 -4.86
CA LEU A 95 -7.20 -16.91 -6.05
C LEU A 95 -6.90 -17.91 -7.16
N ASP A 96 -7.00 -17.43 -8.39
CA ASP A 96 -6.46 -18.07 -9.58
C ASP A 96 -4.96 -17.79 -9.72
N LYS A 97 -4.20 -18.80 -10.17
CA LYS A 97 -2.77 -18.67 -10.48
C LYS A 97 -2.58 -18.12 -11.90
N TYR A 98 -2.94 -16.87 -12.09
CA TYR A 98 -3.10 -16.25 -13.41
C TYR A 98 -1.84 -15.62 -14.00
N ARG A 99 -0.83 -15.23 -13.17
CA ARG A 99 0.33 -14.45 -13.65
C ARG A 99 1.08 -15.08 -14.83
N PRO A 100 1.27 -16.41 -14.92
CA PRO A 100 1.93 -17.01 -16.07
C PRO A 100 1.20 -16.81 -17.41
N ALA A 101 -0.11 -16.57 -17.38
CA ALA A 101 -0.93 -16.30 -18.55
C ALA A 101 -0.95 -14.83 -18.99
N VAL A 102 -0.42 -13.92 -18.17
CA VAL A 102 -0.39 -12.47 -18.44
C VAL A 102 0.91 -12.12 -19.15
N SER A 103 0.83 -11.40 -20.27
CA SER A 103 1.98 -11.04 -21.11
C SER A 103 3.10 -10.28 -20.36
N THR A 104 2.75 -9.52 -19.32
CA THR A 104 3.66 -8.78 -18.47
C THR A 104 4.15 -9.57 -17.25
N GLY A 105 3.68 -10.80 -17.07
CA GLY A 105 3.97 -11.60 -15.88
C GLY A 105 5.44 -11.88 -15.61
N SER A 106 6.26 -11.95 -16.67
CA SER A 106 7.73 -12.10 -16.58
C SER A 106 8.48 -10.79 -16.33
N MET A 107 7.81 -9.63 -16.37
CA MET A 107 8.41 -8.32 -16.11
C MET A 107 8.53 -8.00 -14.63
N VAL A 108 8.19 -8.92 -13.75
CA VAL A 108 8.24 -8.78 -12.29
C VAL A 108 9.19 -9.83 -11.73
N THR A 109 10.35 -9.39 -11.26
CA THR A 109 11.35 -10.27 -10.64
C THR A 109 11.52 -10.04 -9.14
N ALA A 110 10.90 -8.97 -8.61
CA ALA A 110 10.98 -8.58 -7.21
C ALA A 110 10.44 -9.68 -6.27
N GLU A 111 11.09 -9.82 -5.11
CA GLU A 111 10.76 -10.85 -4.11
C GLU A 111 9.31 -10.71 -3.60
N ASN A 112 8.81 -9.49 -3.47
CA ASN A 112 7.43 -9.23 -3.04
C ASN A 112 6.33 -9.73 -4.02
N ALA A 113 6.69 -10.10 -5.24
CA ALA A 113 5.78 -10.78 -6.17
C ALA A 113 5.80 -12.31 -6.03
N LYS A 114 6.70 -12.84 -5.21
CA LYS A 114 6.85 -14.28 -4.92
C LYS A 114 6.49 -14.61 -3.48
N ASN A 115 6.76 -13.68 -2.58
CA ASN A 115 6.54 -13.84 -1.15
C ASN A 115 5.81 -12.63 -0.58
N ALA A 116 4.63 -12.86 -0.02
CA ALA A 116 3.82 -11.88 0.68
C ALA A 116 3.87 -12.16 2.18
N LEU A 117 4.78 -11.50 2.88
CA LEU A 117 4.93 -11.58 4.35
C LEU A 117 5.02 -13.03 4.87
N GLY A 118 5.85 -13.83 4.21
CA GLY A 118 6.09 -15.23 4.57
C GLY A 118 5.23 -16.26 3.81
N VAL A 119 4.27 -15.80 3.01
CA VAL A 119 3.40 -16.67 2.20
C VAL A 119 3.89 -16.70 0.74
N ASN A 120 4.01 -17.89 0.17
CA ASN A 120 4.33 -18.04 -1.25
C ASN A 120 3.13 -17.62 -2.13
N VAL A 121 3.28 -16.51 -2.83
CA VAL A 121 2.26 -15.96 -3.75
C VAL A 121 2.70 -15.99 -5.21
N ASP A 122 3.76 -16.74 -5.52
CA ASP A 122 4.32 -16.80 -6.87
C ASP A 122 3.32 -17.33 -7.90
N GLY A 123 3.04 -16.50 -8.89
CA GLY A 123 2.06 -16.79 -9.94
C GLY A 123 0.62 -16.30 -9.63
N TYR A 124 0.30 -15.92 -8.39
CA TYR A 124 -1.04 -15.48 -7.98
C TYR A 124 -1.23 -13.96 -7.98
N VAL A 125 -0.15 -13.20 -7.95
CA VAL A 125 -0.21 -11.74 -7.79
C VAL A 125 0.63 -11.03 -8.85
N MET A 126 0.18 -9.82 -9.24
CA MET A 126 0.98 -8.83 -9.95
C MET A 126 0.99 -7.56 -9.11
N PRO A 127 2.15 -7.01 -8.73
CA PRO A 127 2.19 -5.71 -8.07
C PRO A 127 1.58 -4.61 -8.95
N MET A 128 0.63 -3.87 -8.41
CA MET A 128 0.07 -2.69 -9.04
C MET A 128 1.09 -1.55 -8.99
N PHE A 129 1.66 -1.34 -7.81
CA PHE A 129 2.71 -0.38 -7.52
C PHE A 129 3.45 -0.78 -6.24
N LEU A 130 4.55 -0.10 -5.98
CA LEU A 130 5.22 -0.12 -4.68
C LEU A 130 5.06 1.26 -4.03
N SER A 131 4.88 1.28 -2.72
CA SER A 131 4.89 2.52 -1.95
C SER A 131 5.77 2.39 -0.72
N GLN A 132 6.16 3.53 -0.15
CA GLN A 132 7.00 3.64 1.03
C GLN A 132 6.38 4.63 1.99
N THR A 133 6.47 4.38 3.29
CA THR A 133 6.15 5.38 4.30
C THR A 133 7.41 6.13 4.74
N ALA A 134 7.22 7.39 5.06
CA ALA A 134 8.28 8.29 5.53
C ALA A 134 7.71 9.26 6.57
N ILE A 135 8.58 9.94 7.29
CA ILE A 135 8.19 11.05 8.16
C ILE A 135 8.12 12.33 7.33
N ALA A 136 6.93 12.90 7.20
CA ALA A 136 6.76 14.24 6.69
C ALA A 136 6.99 15.27 7.80
N TYR A 137 7.63 16.39 7.48
CA TYR A 137 7.93 17.45 8.44
C TYR A 137 7.91 18.83 7.79
N ASN A 138 7.58 19.86 8.57
CA ASN A 138 7.64 21.24 8.13
C ASN A 138 9.07 21.78 8.28
N SER A 139 9.78 21.96 7.17
CA SER A 139 11.18 22.41 7.16
C SER A 139 11.39 23.89 7.58
N ASP A 140 10.31 24.67 7.64
CA ASP A 140 10.39 26.02 8.20
C ASP A 140 10.53 25.99 9.72
N LEU A 141 9.93 25.01 10.37
CA LEU A 141 9.92 24.82 11.83
C LEU A 141 10.99 23.83 12.30
N VAL A 142 11.28 22.80 11.52
CA VAL A 142 12.25 21.76 11.85
C VAL A 142 13.42 21.80 10.87
N LYS A 143 14.50 22.47 11.26
CA LYS A 143 15.68 22.64 10.38
C LYS A 143 16.51 21.37 10.25
N THR A 144 16.50 20.53 11.28
CA THR A 144 17.17 19.22 11.29
C THR A 144 16.16 18.20 11.76
N PRO A 145 15.55 17.44 10.82
CA PRO A 145 14.60 16.40 11.18
C PRO A 145 15.30 15.24 11.91
N PRO A 146 14.59 14.55 12.84
CA PRO A 146 15.11 13.36 13.50
C PRO A 146 15.59 12.30 12.50
N LYS A 147 16.72 11.68 12.79
CA LYS A 147 17.33 10.61 11.97
C LYS A 147 17.07 9.21 12.51
N SER A 148 16.52 9.13 13.72
CA SER A 148 16.20 7.87 14.39
C SER A 148 14.94 8.04 15.25
N TYR A 149 14.37 6.91 15.68
CA TYR A 149 13.27 6.92 16.65
C TYR A 149 13.68 7.55 17.99
N ASP A 150 14.93 7.38 18.44
CA ASP A 150 15.41 8.03 19.68
C ASP A 150 15.41 9.56 19.54
N GLU A 151 15.91 10.07 18.42
CA GLU A 151 15.88 11.52 18.15
C GLU A 151 14.43 12.05 18.04
N LEU A 152 13.52 11.24 17.46
CA LEU A 152 12.10 11.58 17.37
C LEU A 152 11.45 11.65 18.76
N VAL A 153 11.76 10.70 19.64
CA VAL A 153 11.28 10.72 21.04
C VAL A 153 11.74 12.00 21.74
N GLN A 154 13.03 12.31 21.66
CA GLN A 154 13.60 13.52 22.29
C GLN A 154 12.99 14.81 21.69
N TRP A 155 12.73 14.82 20.38
CA TRP A 155 12.09 15.94 19.73
C TRP A 155 10.65 16.12 20.20
N SER A 156 9.88 15.04 20.30
CA SER A 156 8.47 15.09 20.72
C SER A 156 8.29 15.51 22.19
N GLU A 157 9.23 15.17 23.06
CA GLU A 157 9.24 15.65 24.46
C GLU A 157 9.41 17.16 24.55
N LYS A 158 10.22 17.73 23.65
CA LYS A 158 10.43 19.21 23.56
C LYS A 158 9.31 19.92 22.79
N ASN A 159 8.55 19.19 21.98
CA ASN A 159 7.49 19.72 21.14
C ASN A 159 6.20 18.90 21.32
N PRO A 160 5.60 18.89 22.51
CA PRO A 160 4.43 18.08 22.82
C PRO A 160 3.28 18.41 21.87
N LYS A 161 2.59 17.37 21.40
CA LYS A 161 1.46 17.43 20.44
C LYS A 161 1.80 17.89 19.02
N ALA A 162 3.07 18.16 18.72
CA ALA A 162 3.51 18.57 17.39
C ALA A 162 3.78 17.38 16.44
N PHE A 163 3.98 16.17 16.95
CA PHE A 163 4.00 14.95 16.16
C PHE A 163 2.61 14.31 16.13
N GLY A 164 2.14 13.91 14.93
CA GLY A 164 0.84 13.28 14.77
C GLY A 164 0.88 11.99 13.94
N TYR A 165 0.13 10.97 14.36
CA TYR A 165 -0.09 9.77 13.57
C TYR A 165 -1.44 9.12 13.91
N ASN A 166 -1.93 8.23 13.05
CA ASN A 166 -3.27 7.64 13.18
C ASN A 166 -3.33 6.35 14.02
N GLY A 167 -2.33 6.07 14.86
CA GLY A 167 -2.26 4.79 15.56
C GLY A 167 -2.19 3.65 14.55
N ILE A 168 -3.02 2.61 14.76
CA ILE A 168 -3.17 1.49 13.81
C ILE A 168 -4.53 1.49 13.11
N LYS A 169 -5.30 2.57 13.22
CA LYS A 169 -6.66 2.69 12.67
C LYS A 169 -6.69 3.60 11.44
N ASN A 170 -7.61 3.30 10.52
CA ASN A 170 -7.93 4.14 9.36
C ASN A 170 -6.77 4.42 8.40
N GLY A 171 -5.84 3.47 8.26
CA GLY A 171 -4.76 3.58 7.29
C GLY A 171 -3.44 2.99 7.77
N MET A 172 -2.61 2.64 6.81
CA MET A 172 -1.38 1.87 7.04
C MET A 172 -0.16 2.74 7.42
N SER A 173 -0.21 4.07 7.29
CA SER A 173 0.94 4.92 7.65
C SER A 173 1.27 4.86 9.14
N GLY A 174 0.23 4.83 10.00
CA GLY A 174 0.40 4.64 11.43
C GLY A 174 0.84 3.22 11.78
N VAL A 175 0.29 2.21 11.11
CA VAL A 175 0.73 0.82 11.27
C VAL A 175 2.21 0.69 10.91
N SER A 176 2.64 1.28 9.80
CA SER A 176 4.04 1.32 9.39
C SER A 176 4.93 2.01 10.43
N PHE A 177 4.47 3.12 11.01
CA PHE A 177 5.18 3.80 12.10
C PHE A 177 5.35 2.90 13.32
N VAL A 178 4.28 2.21 13.75
CA VAL A 178 4.32 1.27 14.88
C VAL A 178 5.25 0.09 14.59
N VAL A 179 5.21 -0.48 13.38
CA VAL A 179 6.13 -1.56 12.99
C VAL A 179 7.59 -1.08 13.01
N GLY A 180 7.88 0.10 12.45
CA GLY A 180 9.21 0.71 12.53
C GLY A 180 9.66 0.97 13.98
N TRP A 181 8.74 1.34 14.86
CA TRP A 181 8.98 1.43 16.30
C TRP A 181 9.39 0.07 16.90
N MET A 182 8.69 -1.00 16.50
CA MET A 182 9.04 -2.36 16.96
C MET A 182 10.41 -2.80 16.44
N TYR A 183 10.79 -2.39 15.22
CA TYR A 183 12.14 -2.62 14.68
C TYR A 183 13.22 -1.85 15.47
N ALA A 184 12.88 -0.70 16.02
CA ALA A 184 13.81 0.11 16.80
C ALA A 184 13.97 -0.37 18.26
N TYR A 185 12.89 -0.79 18.90
CA TYR A 185 12.85 -1.02 20.33
C TYR A 185 12.43 -2.44 20.76
N GLY A 186 11.89 -3.22 19.84
CA GLY A 186 11.54 -4.62 20.08
C GLY A 186 12.54 -5.55 19.43
N THR A 187 12.19 -6.06 18.26
CA THR A 187 12.99 -7.04 17.53
C THR A 187 13.33 -6.53 16.13
N SER A 188 14.54 -6.78 15.65
CA SER A 188 15.02 -6.27 14.36
C SER A 188 14.14 -6.67 13.16
N ALA A 189 14.13 -5.84 12.12
CA ALA A 189 13.41 -6.12 10.89
C ALA A 189 13.84 -7.45 10.28
N ASP A 190 15.15 -7.75 10.23
CA ASP A 190 15.67 -8.99 9.66
C ASP A 190 15.07 -10.25 10.33
N ARG A 191 14.88 -10.20 11.65
CA ARG A 191 14.28 -11.31 12.40
C ARG A 191 12.77 -11.40 12.18
N LEU A 192 12.05 -10.28 12.16
CA LEU A 192 10.59 -10.27 12.02
C LEU A 192 10.10 -10.49 10.58
N THR A 193 10.96 -10.29 9.58
CA THR A 193 10.63 -10.56 8.17
C THR A 193 11.03 -11.95 7.71
N ALA A 194 11.70 -12.74 8.56
CA ALA A 194 12.19 -14.08 8.26
C ALA A 194 11.34 -15.19 8.92
N GLN A 195 11.29 -16.34 8.24
CA GLN A 195 10.79 -17.59 8.82
C GLN A 195 11.92 -18.30 9.61
N PRO A 196 11.60 -19.19 10.57
CA PRO A 196 10.26 -19.53 11.03
C PRO A 196 9.71 -18.51 12.03
N TYR A 197 8.39 -18.45 12.15
CA TYR A 197 7.72 -17.72 13.22
C TYR A 197 8.02 -18.33 14.59
N ASP A 198 8.24 -17.48 15.57
CA ASP A 198 8.45 -17.87 16.97
C ASP A 198 7.69 -16.91 17.90
N LYS A 199 6.59 -17.38 18.47
CA LYS A 199 5.77 -16.58 19.39
C LYS A 199 6.56 -16.14 20.65
N GLY A 200 7.64 -16.82 20.99
CA GLY A 200 8.50 -16.44 22.12
C GLY A 200 9.13 -15.05 21.99
N VAL A 201 9.25 -14.54 20.76
CA VAL A 201 9.80 -13.22 20.45
C VAL A 201 8.96 -12.08 21.06
N GLU A 202 7.65 -12.26 21.23
CA GLU A 202 6.77 -11.25 21.85
C GLU A 202 7.20 -10.84 23.25
N LYS A 203 7.90 -11.70 23.98
CA LYS A 203 8.42 -11.41 25.32
C LYS A 203 9.41 -10.25 25.33
N GLU A 204 10.04 -9.99 24.20
CA GLU A 204 10.99 -8.89 24.02
C GLU A 204 10.27 -7.53 23.83
N TRP A 205 8.96 -7.51 23.58
CA TRP A 205 8.22 -6.33 23.13
C TRP A 205 7.58 -5.48 24.24
N THR A 206 7.48 -6.02 25.46
CA THR A 206 6.83 -5.35 26.59
C THR A 206 7.38 -3.93 26.83
N GLN A 207 8.71 -3.78 26.79
CA GLN A 207 9.33 -2.46 26.98
C GLN A 207 9.13 -1.54 25.77
N ALA A 208 9.09 -2.09 24.55
CA ALA A 208 8.82 -1.32 23.35
C ALA A 208 7.40 -0.73 23.37
N TYR A 209 6.40 -1.51 23.80
CA TYR A 209 5.03 -1.02 23.98
C TYR A 209 4.90 0.00 25.12
N ALA A 210 5.56 -0.23 26.24
CA ALA A 210 5.57 0.72 27.35
C ALA A 210 6.17 2.07 26.92
N LYS A 211 7.27 2.04 26.18
CA LYS A 211 7.90 3.24 25.60
C LYS A 211 6.99 3.93 24.58
N LEU A 212 6.26 3.17 23.74
CA LEU A 212 5.32 3.74 22.79
C LEU A 212 4.12 4.39 23.49
N LYS A 213 3.60 3.76 24.54
CA LYS A 213 2.53 4.32 25.36
C LYS A 213 2.96 5.65 26.00
N GLU A 214 4.18 5.75 26.49
CA GLU A 214 4.74 6.99 27.02
C GLU A 214 4.91 8.05 25.93
N PHE A 215 5.49 7.68 24.78
CA PHE A 215 5.62 8.57 23.61
C PHE A 215 4.26 9.14 23.18
N ASN A 216 3.22 8.34 23.21
CA ASN A 216 1.86 8.73 22.80
C ASN A 216 1.24 9.82 23.69
N LYS A 217 1.75 10.07 24.88
CA LYS A 217 1.33 11.21 25.71
C LYS A 217 1.64 12.55 25.04
N ASN A 218 2.70 12.60 24.21
CA ASN A 218 3.13 13.78 23.47
C ASN A 218 2.62 13.82 22.02
N VAL A 219 1.79 12.86 21.60
CA VAL A 219 1.31 12.71 20.23
C VAL A 219 -0.09 13.30 20.05
N THR A 220 -0.36 13.81 18.86
CA THR A 220 -1.72 14.09 18.37
C THR A 220 -2.18 12.93 17.49
N PHE A 221 -3.30 12.28 17.83
CA PHE A 221 -3.85 11.25 16.96
C PHE A 221 -4.60 11.87 15.80
N THR A 222 -4.25 11.41 14.59
CA THR A 222 -4.85 11.88 13.33
C THR A 222 -5.94 10.90 12.85
N PRO A 223 -6.89 11.33 12.02
CA PRO A 223 -8.02 10.49 11.62
C PRO A 223 -7.69 9.46 10.51
N GLY A 224 -6.45 9.36 10.05
CA GLY A 224 -6.03 8.42 9.01
C GLY A 224 -4.92 8.97 8.12
N ASN A 225 -4.57 8.27 7.03
CA ASN A 225 -3.49 8.68 6.13
C ASN A 225 -3.70 10.12 5.58
N ALA A 226 -4.85 10.36 4.96
CA ALA A 226 -5.20 11.68 4.42
C ALA A 226 -5.31 12.75 5.53
N GLY A 227 -5.85 12.38 6.68
CA GLY A 227 -5.99 13.28 7.82
C GLY A 227 -4.64 13.73 8.39
N THR A 228 -3.61 12.89 8.37
CA THR A 228 -2.26 13.28 8.77
C THR A 228 -1.70 14.35 7.82
N LEU A 229 -1.86 14.18 6.51
CA LEU A 229 -1.45 15.17 5.52
C LEU A 229 -2.21 16.49 5.65
N ASP A 230 -3.52 16.41 5.91
CA ASP A 230 -4.37 17.59 6.09
C ASP A 230 -3.95 18.40 7.33
N MET A 231 -3.70 17.75 8.45
CA MET A 231 -3.22 18.39 9.68
C MET A 231 -1.82 19.00 9.52
N LEU A 232 -0.92 18.34 8.77
CA LEU A 232 0.37 18.92 8.37
C LEU A 232 0.17 20.18 7.51
N SER A 233 -0.73 20.12 6.53
CA SER A 233 -1.02 21.24 5.63
C SER A 233 -1.55 22.46 6.38
N ARG A 234 -2.39 22.26 7.38
CA ARG A 234 -2.97 23.33 8.21
C ARG A 234 -2.08 23.78 9.36
N GLY A 235 -0.93 23.12 9.55
CA GLY A 235 -0.01 23.43 10.65
C GLY A 235 -0.51 23.00 12.04
N GLU A 236 -1.48 22.10 12.11
CA GLU A 236 -1.99 21.53 13.39
C GLU A 236 -0.99 20.54 14.00
N ILE A 237 -0.21 19.88 13.16
CA ILE A 237 0.96 19.11 13.54
C ILE A 237 2.16 19.55 12.68
N THR A 238 3.35 19.33 13.21
CA THR A 238 4.60 19.73 12.54
C THR A 238 5.26 18.56 11.83
N MET A 239 4.96 17.33 12.26
CA MET A 239 5.61 16.10 11.78
C MET A 239 4.66 14.91 11.92
N GLY A 240 4.77 13.94 11.01
CA GLY A 240 4.01 12.69 11.09
C GLY A 240 4.30 11.72 9.94
N PRO A 241 3.99 10.42 10.11
CA PRO A 241 4.20 9.41 9.07
C PRO A 241 3.16 9.55 7.96
N VAL A 242 3.62 9.50 6.72
CA VAL A 242 2.79 9.59 5.52
C VAL A 242 3.26 8.58 4.46
N TRP A 243 2.40 8.29 3.50
CA TRP A 243 2.78 7.60 2.27
C TRP A 243 3.44 8.58 1.29
N VAL A 244 4.56 8.18 0.70
CA VAL A 244 5.36 9.00 -0.22
C VAL A 244 4.55 9.41 -1.46
N ASP A 245 3.76 8.49 -2.01
CA ASP A 245 2.88 8.75 -3.15
C ASP A 245 1.80 9.79 -2.85
N MET A 246 1.14 9.67 -1.69
CA MET A 246 0.14 10.64 -1.25
C MET A 246 0.76 12.02 -1.01
N PHE A 247 1.96 12.07 -0.43
CA PHE A 247 2.70 13.32 -0.24
C PHE A 247 2.95 14.02 -1.59
N TYR A 248 3.51 13.33 -2.59
CA TYR A 248 3.75 13.93 -3.89
C TYR A 248 2.47 14.33 -4.60
N SER A 249 1.43 13.51 -4.53
CA SER A 249 0.13 13.81 -5.13
C SER A 249 -0.51 15.07 -4.52
N TRP A 250 -0.41 15.23 -3.20
CA TRP A 250 -0.91 16.43 -2.52
C TRP A 250 -0.08 17.68 -2.83
N LYS A 251 1.25 17.53 -3.00
CA LYS A 251 2.10 18.63 -3.48
C LYS A 251 1.74 19.07 -4.90
N ASP A 252 1.55 18.12 -5.82
CA ASP A 252 1.16 18.38 -7.20
C ASP A 252 -0.21 19.09 -7.29
N GLN A 253 -1.11 18.78 -6.37
CA GLN A 253 -2.43 19.41 -6.26
C GLN A 253 -2.41 20.76 -5.52
N GLY A 254 -1.25 21.21 -5.06
CA GLY A 254 -1.11 22.44 -4.27
C GLY A 254 -1.75 22.37 -2.87
N LYS A 255 -2.02 21.16 -2.36
CA LYS A 255 -2.63 20.93 -1.05
C LYS A 255 -1.62 20.93 0.10
N LEU A 256 -0.33 20.76 -0.19
CA LEU A 256 0.76 20.83 0.80
C LEU A 256 1.63 22.06 0.56
N PRO A 257 1.98 22.81 1.61
CA PRO A 257 2.97 23.87 1.51
C PRO A 257 4.32 23.35 0.99
N PRO A 258 5.09 24.16 0.24
CA PRO A 258 6.43 23.77 -0.24
C PRO A 258 7.41 23.38 0.87
N SER A 259 7.20 23.92 2.09
CA SER A 259 8.00 23.62 3.28
C SER A 259 7.83 22.20 3.82
N ILE A 260 6.77 21.48 3.44
CA ILE A 260 6.63 20.08 3.86
C ILE A 260 7.59 19.23 3.04
N LYS A 261 8.45 18.47 3.75
CA LYS A 261 9.51 17.61 3.24
C LYS A 261 9.37 16.21 3.82
N LEU A 262 10.12 15.25 3.26
CA LEU A 262 10.16 13.88 3.76
C LEU A 262 11.55 13.51 4.30
N ALA A 263 11.57 12.63 5.28
CA ALA A 263 12.77 11.96 5.77
C ALA A 263 12.47 10.51 6.15
N LEU A 264 13.42 9.61 5.91
CA LEU A 264 13.42 8.28 6.49
C LEU A 264 14.26 8.27 7.76
N ILE A 265 13.80 7.55 8.78
CA ILE A 265 14.47 7.45 10.08
C ILE A 265 14.97 6.02 10.33
N ALA A 266 16.14 5.89 10.99
CA ALA A 266 16.69 4.60 11.38
C ALA A 266 15.85 3.93 12.49
N PRO A 267 15.71 2.59 12.48
CA PRO A 267 16.31 1.62 11.57
C PRO A 267 15.59 1.50 10.23
N GLY A 268 14.47 2.17 10.03
CA GLY A 268 13.68 2.22 8.82
C GLY A 268 12.19 2.05 9.09
N MET A 269 11.39 2.28 8.05
CA MET A 269 9.94 2.15 8.07
C MET A 269 9.49 1.23 6.94
N PRO A 270 8.41 0.44 7.15
CA PRO A 270 7.87 -0.41 6.12
C PRO A 270 7.27 0.35 4.94
N GLY A 271 7.47 -0.23 3.75
CA GLY A 271 6.69 0.01 2.56
C GLY A 271 6.02 -1.28 2.10
N GLN A 272 5.12 -1.22 1.14
CA GLN A 272 4.45 -2.41 0.62
C GLN A 272 3.99 -2.23 -0.83
N PRO A 273 3.83 -3.33 -1.59
CA PRO A 273 3.05 -3.33 -2.82
C PRO A 273 1.55 -3.33 -2.51
N MET A 274 0.76 -2.84 -3.46
CA MET A 274 -0.60 -3.31 -3.66
C MET A 274 -0.58 -4.35 -4.76
N TYR A 275 -1.44 -5.37 -4.68
CA TYR A 275 -1.52 -6.44 -5.66
C TYR A 275 -2.80 -6.38 -6.48
N TYR A 276 -2.68 -6.64 -7.77
CA TYR A 276 -3.76 -7.15 -8.59
C TYR A 276 -3.88 -8.65 -8.37
N VAL A 277 -5.07 -9.12 -8.07
CA VAL A 277 -5.39 -10.54 -7.92
C VAL A 277 -6.64 -10.89 -8.72
N VAL A 278 -6.73 -12.13 -9.17
CA VAL A 278 -7.90 -12.68 -9.85
C VAL A 278 -8.52 -13.74 -8.95
N PRO A 279 -9.79 -13.59 -8.51
CA PRO A 279 -10.50 -14.63 -7.75
C PRO A 279 -10.62 -15.95 -8.51
N ALA A 280 -10.59 -17.07 -7.77
CA ALA A 280 -10.56 -18.43 -8.35
C ALA A 280 -11.77 -18.75 -9.27
N HIS A 281 -12.91 -18.11 -9.03
CA HIS A 281 -14.13 -18.29 -9.83
C HIS A 281 -14.65 -16.96 -10.40
N ALA A 282 -13.71 -16.06 -10.79
CA ALA A 282 -14.06 -14.81 -11.46
C ALA A 282 -14.93 -15.05 -12.70
N ALA A 283 -16.06 -14.35 -12.80
CA ALA A 283 -16.98 -14.49 -13.92
C ALA A 283 -16.33 -14.13 -15.26
N GLN A 284 -15.41 -13.15 -15.25
CA GLN A 284 -14.72 -12.61 -16.43
C GLN A 284 -13.21 -12.83 -16.32
N ALA A 285 -12.76 -14.05 -15.95
CA ALA A 285 -11.34 -14.36 -15.70
C ALA A 285 -10.40 -13.95 -16.84
N LYS A 286 -10.80 -14.17 -18.11
CA LYS A 286 -9.99 -13.76 -19.28
C LYS A 286 -9.88 -12.23 -19.40
N LEU A 287 -10.99 -11.50 -19.27
CA LEU A 287 -10.96 -10.04 -19.25
C LEU A 287 -10.17 -9.49 -18.05
N ALA A 288 -10.23 -10.15 -16.91
CA ALA A 288 -9.42 -9.81 -15.74
C ALA A 288 -7.91 -9.89 -16.04
N GLN A 289 -7.48 -10.96 -16.73
CA GLN A 289 -6.08 -11.11 -17.15
C GLN A 289 -5.68 -10.05 -18.18
N GLU A 290 -6.53 -9.72 -19.13
CA GLU A 290 -6.30 -8.66 -20.13
C GLU A 290 -6.24 -7.27 -19.47
N PHE A 291 -7.11 -7.02 -18.46
CA PHE A 291 -7.08 -5.80 -17.66
C PHE A 291 -5.75 -5.66 -16.89
N ILE A 292 -5.28 -6.73 -16.25
CA ILE A 292 -4.03 -6.72 -15.51
C ILE A 292 -2.84 -6.60 -16.47
N ALA A 293 -2.89 -7.21 -17.66
CA ALA A 293 -1.86 -7.05 -18.68
C ALA A 293 -1.73 -5.58 -19.12
N LEU A 294 -2.85 -4.90 -19.34
CA LEU A 294 -2.85 -3.46 -19.62
C LEU A 294 -2.32 -2.66 -18.44
N ALA A 295 -2.85 -2.91 -17.24
CA ALA A 295 -2.50 -2.19 -16.00
C ALA A 295 -1.01 -2.29 -15.64
N THR A 296 -0.38 -3.40 -15.99
CA THR A 296 1.03 -3.68 -15.71
C THR A 296 1.93 -3.55 -16.95
N SER A 297 1.40 -3.04 -18.07
CA SER A 297 2.24 -2.73 -19.22
C SER A 297 3.23 -1.60 -18.90
N PRO A 298 4.44 -1.60 -19.48
CA PRO A 298 5.42 -0.55 -19.25
C PRO A 298 4.88 0.86 -19.49
N GLU A 299 4.06 1.05 -20.51
CA GLU A 299 3.44 2.33 -20.86
C GLU A 299 2.46 2.80 -19.79
N VAL A 300 1.56 1.92 -19.32
CA VAL A 300 0.56 2.25 -18.29
C VAL A 300 1.23 2.46 -16.94
N GLN A 301 2.22 1.68 -16.60
CA GLN A 301 3.03 1.87 -15.39
C GLN A 301 3.75 3.23 -15.42
N ALA A 302 4.33 3.62 -16.55
CA ALA A 302 4.99 4.90 -16.70
C ALA A 302 4.02 6.08 -16.60
N GLN A 303 2.96 6.07 -17.42
CA GLN A 303 2.03 7.20 -17.51
C GLN A 303 1.04 7.27 -16.35
N GLY A 304 0.57 6.13 -15.86
CA GLY A 304 -0.40 6.05 -14.77
C GLY A 304 0.29 6.00 -13.41
N ILE A 305 1.03 4.94 -13.13
CA ILE A 305 1.59 4.70 -11.81
C ILE A 305 2.62 5.77 -11.44
N VAL A 306 3.60 6.04 -12.31
CA VAL A 306 4.67 6.99 -12.00
C VAL A 306 4.22 8.44 -12.22
N LYS A 307 3.83 8.79 -13.46
CA LYS A 307 3.62 10.19 -13.85
C LYS A 307 2.35 10.79 -13.23
N GLN A 308 1.26 10.02 -13.22
CA GLN A 308 -0.05 10.53 -12.76
C GLN A 308 -0.23 10.42 -11.25
N PHE A 309 0.27 9.34 -10.64
CA PHE A 309 -0.03 9.02 -9.23
C PHE A 309 1.18 8.95 -8.31
N ASN A 310 2.39 9.17 -8.82
CA ASN A 310 3.63 9.28 -8.04
C ASN A 310 3.98 8.03 -7.21
N TRP A 311 3.54 6.86 -7.65
CA TRP A 311 3.93 5.58 -7.05
C TRP A 311 5.21 5.04 -7.69
N TYR A 312 5.95 4.23 -6.97
CA TYR A 312 7.01 3.42 -7.55
C TYR A 312 6.41 2.31 -8.43
N PRO A 313 7.07 1.94 -9.55
CA PRO A 313 6.54 0.92 -10.45
C PRO A 313 6.26 -0.42 -9.76
N GLY A 314 5.20 -1.10 -10.16
CA GLY A 314 4.90 -2.46 -9.74
C GLY A 314 5.70 -3.52 -10.51
N ILE A 315 6.08 -3.26 -11.75
CA ILE A 315 6.99 -4.08 -12.54
C ILE A 315 8.43 -3.58 -12.44
N ASP A 316 9.40 -4.35 -12.93
CA ASP A 316 10.81 -3.99 -12.83
C ASP A 316 11.10 -2.61 -13.45
N ALA A 317 11.78 -1.77 -12.68
CA ALA A 317 12.01 -0.35 -13.00
C ALA A 317 12.62 -0.10 -14.39
N LYS A 318 13.47 -1.02 -14.89
CA LYS A 318 14.10 -0.92 -16.22
C LYS A 318 13.09 -0.77 -17.37
N TYR A 319 11.93 -1.46 -17.27
CA TYR A 319 10.89 -1.39 -18.30
C TYR A 319 10.13 -0.07 -18.26
N VAL A 320 9.94 0.49 -17.08
CA VAL A 320 9.16 1.71 -16.85
C VAL A 320 10.00 2.96 -17.09
N LYS A 321 11.24 2.98 -16.59
CA LYS A 321 12.16 4.10 -16.81
C LYS A 321 12.39 4.39 -18.29
N ALA A 322 12.44 3.38 -19.14
CA ALA A 322 12.59 3.52 -20.59
C ALA A 322 11.42 4.25 -21.29
N LYS A 323 10.28 4.42 -20.59
CA LYS A 323 9.07 5.08 -21.06
C LYS A 323 8.85 6.48 -20.48
N LEU A 324 9.81 6.98 -19.71
CA LEU A 324 9.75 8.28 -19.02
C LEU A 324 10.96 9.15 -19.40
N ASP A 325 10.77 10.46 -19.33
CA ASP A 325 11.89 11.38 -19.30
C ASP A 325 12.61 11.33 -17.92
N ASP A 326 13.89 11.72 -17.93
CA ASP A 326 14.71 11.65 -16.73
C ASP A 326 14.17 12.53 -15.59
N ALA A 327 13.57 13.67 -15.88
CA ALA A 327 13.03 14.58 -14.88
C ALA A 327 11.84 13.95 -14.14
N THR A 328 10.93 13.31 -14.88
CA THR A 328 9.79 12.58 -14.29
C THR A 328 10.26 11.41 -13.41
N TRP A 329 11.26 10.66 -13.86
CA TRP A 329 11.82 9.56 -13.07
C TRP A 329 12.50 10.06 -11.79
N GLN A 330 13.32 11.13 -11.90
CA GLN A 330 14.03 11.70 -10.76
C GLN A 330 13.09 12.31 -9.73
N LYS A 331 11.92 12.81 -10.14
CA LYS A 331 10.92 13.37 -9.22
C LYS A 331 10.49 12.36 -8.14
N LEU A 332 10.40 11.07 -8.45
CA LEU A 332 10.08 10.03 -7.47
C LEU A 332 11.05 9.98 -6.29
N PHE A 333 12.30 10.44 -6.50
CA PHE A 333 13.39 10.36 -5.54
C PHE A 333 13.87 11.73 -5.07
N ALA A 334 13.08 12.78 -5.30
CA ALA A 334 13.45 14.15 -4.94
C ALA A 334 13.58 14.37 -3.43
N GLU A 335 12.75 13.70 -2.65
CA GLU A 335 12.74 13.81 -1.18
C GLU A 335 13.49 12.64 -0.52
N ILE A 336 13.40 11.44 -1.08
CA ILE A 336 14.05 10.23 -0.57
C ILE A 336 14.90 9.63 -1.69
N SER A 337 16.20 9.63 -1.50
CA SER A 337 17.12 9.09 -2.49
C SER A 337 16.97 7.56 -2.64
N PRO A 338 17.34 6.99 -3.81
CA PRO A 338 17.38 5.53 -3.96
C PRO A 338 18.26 4.84 -2.91
N GLN A 339 19.33 5.49 -2.48
CA GLN A 339 20.26 4.99 -1.45
C GLN A 339 19.58 4.93 -0.08
N ASP A 340 18.86 5.99 0.30
CA ASP A 340 18.10 6.02 1.57
C ASP A 340 16.96 5.03 1.55
N LEU A 341 16.27 4.91 0.41
CA LEU A 341 15.21 3.91 0.23
C LEU A 341 15.75 2.48 0.39
N ALA A 342 16.90 2.19 -0.21
CA ALA A 342 17.54 0.87 -0.07
C ALA A 342 17.99 0.57 1.36
N LYS A 343 18.40 1.60 2.11
CA LYS A 343 18.91 1.45 3.49
C LYS A 343 17.79 1.37 4.52
N TYR A 344 16.79 2.23 4.42
CA TYR A 344 15.77 2.46 5.43
C TYR A 344 14.36 2.03 5.00
N GLY A 345 14.14 1.72 3.72
CA GLY A 345 12.92 1.05 3.28
C GLY A 345 12.92 -0.39 3.78
N LYS A 346 11.89 -0.77 4.52
CA LYS A 346 11.75 -2.11 5.11
C LYS A 346 10.51 -2.80 4.57
N ASN A 347 10.46 -4.12 4.69
CA ASN A 347 9.22 -4.87 4.54
C ASN A 347 8.43 -4.87 5.85
N PHE A 348 7.14 -5.10 5.77
CA PHE A 348 6.37 -5.50 6.95
C PHE A 348 6.83 -6.86 7.45
N PRO A 349 6.61 -7.18 8.74
CA PRO A 349 6.89 -8.50 9.30
C PRO A 349 6.12 -9.61 8.58
N ILE A 350 6.55 -10.85 8.71
CA ILE A 350 5.71 -11.98 8.29
C ILE A 350 4.36 -11.93 9.02
N THR A 351 3.32 -12.44 8.39
CA THR A 351 1.92 -12.24 8.78
C THR A 351 1.67 -12.46 10.27
N HIS A 352 2.20 -13.54 10.85
CA HIS A 352 2.00 -13.83 12.27
C HIS A 352 2.59 -12.76 13.19
N TYR A 353 3.81 -12.30 12.95
CA TYR A 353 4.39 -11.20 13.74
C TYR A 353 3.67 -9.87 13.49
N PHE A 354 3.21 -9.65 12.26
CA PHE A 354 2.44 -8.46 11.91
C PHE A 354 1.13 -8.37 12.71
N ASP A 355 0.44 -9.50 12.83
CA ASP A 355 -0.80 -9.59 13.60
C ASP A 355 -0.53 -9.46 15.11
N ASP A 356 0.48 -10.16 15.64
CA ASP A 356 0.90 -10.06 17.04
C ASP A 356 1.27 -8.61 17.44
N ILE A 357 1.95 -7.86 16.55
CA ILE A 357 2.27 -6.45 16.79
C ILE A 357 1.01 -5.60 16.92
N LYS A 358 0.02 -5.80 16.05
CA LYS A 358 -1.26 -5.07 16.10
C LYS A 358 -2.04 -5.40 17.37
N GLU A 359 -2.16 -6.68 17.72
CA GLU A 359 -2.81 -7.14 18.95
C GLU A 359 -2.11 -6.58 20.21
N GLY A 360 -0.78 -6.62 20.23
CA GLY A 360 0.02 -6.05 21.31
C GLY A 360 -0.18 -4.54 21.44
N TYR A 361 -0.26 -3.80 20.35
CA TYR A 361 -0.57 -2.38 20.35
C TYR A 361 -1.96 -2.11 20.94
N GLU A 362 -2.98 -2.85 20.51
CA GLU A 362 -4.34 -2.68 21.02
C GLU A 362 -4.44 -2.97 22.51
N SER A 363 -3.79 -4.03 22.99
CA SER A 363 -3.88 -4.46 24.39
C SER A 363 -3.01 -3.64 25.34
N GLN A 364 -1.85 -3.14 24.91
CA GLN A 364 -0.86 -2.54 25.81
C GLN A 364 -0.68 -1.03 25.62
N VAL A 365 -1.00 -0.50 24.42
CA VAL A 365 -0.77 0.91 24.08
C VAL A 365 -2.06 1.71 23.99
N SER A 366 -3.09 1.17 23.36
CA SER A 366 -4.37 1.87 23.13
C SER A 366 -5.25 1.98 24.37
N ASN A 367 -5.00 1.17 25.40
CA ASN A 367 -5.79 1.12 26.64
C ASN A 367 -5.24 2.03 27.75
#